data_fb5179610c2c5e99c76baf0bb1695b50
#
_entry.id   fb5179610c2c5e99c76baf0bb1695b50
#
_cell.length_a   1.000
_cell.length_b   1.000
_cell.length_c   1.000
_cell.angle_alpha   90.00
_cell.angle_beta   90.00
_cell.angle_gamma   90.00
#
_symmetry.space_group_name_H-M   'P 1'
#
loop_
_entity.id
_entity.type
_entity.pdbx_description
1 polymer ?
#
loop_
_entity_poly.entity_id
_entity_poly.type
_entity_poly.pdbx_seq_one_letter_code
_entity_poly.pdbx_strand_id
1 'polypeptide(L)'
;MKTITLKTMLYKTGVEYGDYTMNHALCCSHGCKYPCYAFIMAKRFGKVSSYKEWLEPHLVCNTMEILEQEIPRLKGKIQSVHLCFTTDPFMCGYEEIEMMSLAAIEKLNAAGIKCTVLTKGLLPIELARFLPENEYGITLISLNEEYRRRIEPGAASYHDRLNALRALHDKGCRTWVSIEQYPTQNLIEQNLTRILDAVNFTDKIIFGRTNYSKEITAYACNNAFYNEQAALVIDYCNKNGIQYHIKRRTTT
;
A
#
# COMPACT_ATOMS: atom_id res chain seq x y z
N MET A 1 -2.95 -18.03 13.73
CA MET A 1 -2.22 -17.79 12.46
C MET A 1 -0.94 -18.61 12.41
N LYS A 2 -0.42 -18.97 11.21
CA LYS A 2 0.91 -19.61 11.09
C LYS A 2 2.01 -18.59 11.38
N THR A 3 3.12 -19.06 11.97
CA THR A 3 4.29 -18.23 12.25
C THR A 3 5.54 -18.79 11.54
N ILE A 4 6.45 -17.91 11.20
CA ILE A 4 7.76 -18.22 10.63
C ILE A 4 8.83 -17.35 11.27
N THR A 5 10.10 -17.68 11.05
CA THR A 5 11.24 -16.85 11.41
C THR A 5 12.02 -16.42 10.18
N LEU A 6 12.63 -15.24 10.24
CA LEU A 6 13.54 -14.72 9.22
C LEU A 6 14.92 -14.43 9.83
N LYS A 7 15.91 -14.24 8.97
CA LYS A 7 17.28 -13.85 9.39
C LYS A 7 17.50 -12.34 9.36
N THR A 8 16.77 -11.63 8.50
CA THR A 8 16.87 -10.18 8.29
C THR A 8 15.48 -9.60 8.06
N MET A 9 15.27 -8.34 8.43
CA MET A 9 14.01 -7.65 8.30
C MET A 9 14.11 -6.38 7.45
N LEU A 10 15.16 -5.57 7.65
CA LEU A 10 15.32 -4.27 7.01
C LEU A 10 16.21 -4.39 5.77
N TYR A 11 15.69 -4.07 4.60
CA TYR A 11 16.44 -4.07 3.34
C TYR A 11 16.06 -2.92 2.42
N LYS A 12 17.00 -2.48 1.59
CA LYS A 12 16.76 -1.42 0.61
C LYS A 12 15.67 -1.84 -0.37
N THR A 13 14.80 -0.91 -0.72
CA THR A 13 13.78 -1.13 -1.74
C THR A 13 14.13 -0.43 -3.04
N GLY A 14 13.70 -1.01 -4.17
CA GLY A 14 13.75 -0.38 -5.48
C GLY A 14 12.47 0.39 -5.84
N VAL A 15 11.53 0.52 -4.91
CA VAL A 15 10.30 1.30 -5.15
C VAL A 15 10.63 2.79 -5.15
N GLU A 16 10.10 3.52 -6.14
CA GLU A 16 10.45 4.91 -6.46
C GLU A 16 10.28 5.91 -5.31
N TYR A 17 9.43 5.60 -4.35
CA TYR A 17 9.09 6.45 -3.21
C TYR A 17 9.48 5.81 -1.86
N GLY A 18 10.34 4.80 -1.87
CA GLY A 18 10.80 4.11 -0.67
C GLY A 18 12.32 4.13 -0.52
N ASP A 19 12.80 4.03 0.71
CA ASP A 19 14.23 3.90 1.04
C ASP A 19 14.51 2.46 1.49
N TYR A 20 14.00 2.08 2.66
CA TYR A 20 14.03 0.71 3.17
C TYR A 20 12.61 0.15 3.28
N THR A 21 12.52 -1.17 3.33
CA THR A 21 11.26 -1.87 3.61
C THR A 21 11.47 -3.00 4.60
N MET A 22 10.39 -3.37 5.27
CA MET A 22 10.29 -4.59 6.07
C MET A 22 9.01 -5.34 5.72
N ASN A 23 9.05 -6.68 5.83
CA ASN A 23 7.86 -7.50 5.68
C ASN A 23 7.77 -8.46 6.87
N HIS A 24 7.07 -8.04 7.91
CA HIS A 24 6.80 -8.83 9.11
C HIS A 24 5.60 -9.77 8.96
N ALA A 25 4.92 -9.69 7.83
CA ALA A 25 3.93 -10.65 7.37
C ALA A 25 4.30 -11.16 5.98
N LEU A 26 4.02 -12.43 5.69
CA LEU A 26 4.13 -13.02 4.36
C LEU A 26 2.76 -13.50 3.92
N CYS A 27 2.50 -13.50 2.62
CA CYS A 27 1.19 -13.79 2.03
C CYS A 27 0.14 -12.71 2.38
N CYS A 28 -1.04 -12.76 1.76
CA CYS A 28 -2.01 -11.68 1.90
C CYS A 28 -3.43 -12.20 1.68
N SER A 29 -4.32 -11.95 2.64
CA SER A 29 -5.71 -12.41 2.62
C SER A 29 -6.68 -11.55 1.81
N HIS A 30 -6.24 -10.39 1.27
CA HIS A 30 -7.14 -9.50 0.52
C HIS A 30 -7.75 -10.13 -0.73
N GLY A 31 -7.13 -11.21 -1.25
CA GLY A 31 -7.71 -11.99 -2.34
C GLY A 31 -7.86 -11.24 -3.66
N CYS A 32 -6.96 -10.28 -3.94
CA CYS A 32 -7.00 -9.46 -5.14
C CYS A 32 -7.01 -10.33 -6.41
N LYS A 33 -8.02 -10.15 -7.26
CA LYS A 33 -8.21 -10.93 -8.49
C LYS A 33 -7.63 -10.28 -9.75
N TYR A 34 -7.12 -9.06 -9.65
CA TYR A 34 -6.24 -8.49 -10.67
C TYR A 34 -4.81 -9.02 -10.46
N PRO A 35 -3.90 -8.89 -11.45
CA PRO A 35 -2.54 -9.40 -11.32
C PRO A 35 -1.80 -8.77 -10.12
N CYS A 36 -1.79 -9.48 -9.00
CA CYS A 36 -1.09 -9.05 -7.80
C CYS A 36 0.41 -9.26 -7.98
N TYR A 37 1.18 -8.17 -8.05
CA TYR A 37 2.64 -8.21 -8.19
C TYR A 37 3.28 -9.08 -7.10
N ALA A 38 2.86 -8.93 -5.86
CA ALA A 38 3.43 -9.65 -4.73
C ALA A 38 3.22 -11.17 -4.83
N PHE A 39 2.02 -11.60 -5.24
CA PHE A 39 1.75 -13.03 -5.52
C PHE A 39 2.60 -13.54 -6.69
N ILE A 40 2.68 -12.78 -7.80
CA ILE A 40 3.47 -13.17 -8.98
C ILE A 40 4.94 -13.39 -8.58
N MET A 41 5.50 -12.48 -7.78
CA MET A 41 6.88 -12.59 -7.30
C MET A 41 7.05 -13.74 -6.30
N ALA A 42 6.13 -13.90 -5.34
CA ALA A 42 6.17 -15.01 -4.38
C ALA A 42 6.15 -16.37 -5.08
N LYS A 43 5.30 -16.53 -6.09
CA LYS A 43 5.23 -17.74 -6.92
C LYS A 43 6.51 -17.95 -7.74
N ARG A 44 7.01 -16.89 -8.38
CA ARG A 44 8.25 -16.95 -9.19
C ARG A 44 9.47 -17.38 -8.38
N PHE A 45 9.56 -16.94 -7.13
CA PHE A 45 10.67 -17.31 -6.22
C PHE A 45 10.39 -18.54 -5.37
N GLY A 46 9.35 -19.32 -5.66
CA GLY A 46 9.03 -20.55 -4.97
C GLY A 46 8.61 -20.38 -3.50
N LYS A 47 8.22 -19.17 -3.10
CA LYS A 47 7.75 -18.88 -1.73
C LYS A 47 6.35 -19.43 -1.46
N VAL A 48 5.54 -19.57 -2.51
CA VAL A 48 4.23 -20.19 -2.50
C VAL A 48 4.03 -21.01 -3.77
N SER A 49 3.30 -22.12 -3.67
CA SER A 49 3.00 -23.01 -4.79
C SER A 49 1.69 -22.64 -5.51
N SER A 50 0.74 -22.07 -4.79
CA SER A 50 -0.62 -21.81 -5.26
C SER A 50 -1.17 -20.48 -4.75
N TYR A 51 -2.23 -20.01 -5.44
CA TYR A 51 -2.97 -18.83 -4.97
C TYR A 51 -3.70 -19.08 -3.64
N LYS A 52 -4.15 -20.33 -3.40
CA LYS A 52 -4.76 -20.70 -2.12
C LYS A 52 -3.78 -20.54 -0.97
N GLU A 53 -2.54 -21.00 -1.14
CA GLU A 53 -1.48 -20.83 -0.15
C GLU A 53 -1.15 -19.34 0.06
N TRP A 54 -1.17 -18.54 -1.01
CA TRP A 54 -0.98 -17.09 -0.92
C TRP A 54 -2.01 -16.38 -0.04
N LEU A 55 -3.24 -16.91 0.04
CA LEU A 55 -4.32 -16.34 0.85
C LEU A 55 -4.22 -16.66 2.34
N GLU A 56 -3.21 -17.43 2.77
CA GLU A 56 -2.96 -17.78 4.17
C GLU A 56 -1.80 -16.98 4.74
N PRO A 57 -2.04 -15.81 5.41
CA PRO A 57 -0.96 -14.99 5.96
C PRO A 57 -0.17 -15.69 7.06
N HIS A 58 1.14 -15.44 7.07
CA HIS A 58 2.07 -15.91 8.09
C HIS A 58 2.73 -14.73 8.78
N LEU A 59 2.81 -14.75 10.10
CA LEU A 59 3.51 -13.74 10.90
C LEU A 59 4.99 -14.14 11.06
N VAL A 60 5.89 -13.18 10.90
CA VAL A 60 7.31 -13.34 11.28
C VAL A 60 7.43 -13.08 12.78
N CYS A 61 7.44 -14.17 13.58
CA CYS A 61 7.35 -14.06 15.04
C CYS A 61 8.60 -13.44 15.69
N ASN A 62 9.77 -13.54 15.06
CA ASN A 62 11.02 -12.95 15.57
C ASN A 62 11.31 -11.53 15.02
N THR A 63 10.28 -10.82 14.56
CA THR A 63 10.43 -9.46 13.99
C THR A 63 11.12 -8.51 14.95
N MET A 64 10.68 -8.45 16.20
CA MET A 64 11.20 -7.50 17.19
C MET A 64 12.66 -7.77 17.56
N GLU A 65 13.04 -9.04 17.66
CA GLU A 65 14.43 -9.47 17.91
C GLU A 65 15.37 -9.04 16.76
N ILE A 66 14.92 -9.21 15.52
CA ILE A 66 15.70 -8.78 14.35
C ILE A 66 15.83 -7.26 14.32
N LEU A 67 14.76 -6.51 14.56
CA LEU A 67 14.81 -5.04 14.61
C LEU A 67 15.76 -4.53 15.69
N GLU A 68 15.80 -5.18 16.86
CA GLU A 68 16.78 -4.85 17.93
C GLU A 68 18.23 -4.94 17.47
N GLN A 69 18.53 -5.92 16.63
CA GLN A 69 19.88 -6.13 16.10
C GLN A 69 20.22 -5.25 14.90
N GLU A 70 19.24 -4.98 14.01
CA GLU A 70 19.48 -4.29 12.73
C GLU A 70 19.44 -2.78 12.86
N ILE A 71 18.53 -2.21 13.67
CA ILE A 71 18.37 -0.78 13.84
C ILE A 71 19.69 -0.09 14.25
N PRO A 72 20.46 -0.56 15.27
CA PRO A 72 21.71 0.07 15.64
C PRO A 72 22.76 0.08 14.53
N ARG A 73 22.80 -0.97 13.70
CA ARG A 73 23.77 -1.12 12.59
C ARG A 73 23.42 -0.22 11.39
N LEU A 74 22.16 0.17 11.26
CA LEU A 74 21.63 0.93 10.14
C LEU A 74 21.28 2.37 10.53
N LYS A 75 21.46 2.74 11.79
CA LYS A 75 21.21 4.10 12.28
C LYS A 75 22.01 5.13 11.48
N GLY A 76 21.35 6.20 11.04
CA GLY A 76 21.92 7.22 10.17
C GLY A 76 22.03 6.85 8.68
N LYS A 77 21.74 5.60 8.31
CA LYS A 77 21.70 5.15 6.91
C LYS A 77 20.26 5.03 6.37
N ILE A 78 19.29 4.84 7.27
CA ILE A 78 17.87 4.71 6.94
C ILE A 78 17.19 6.05 7.18
N GLN A 79 16.49 6.54 6.16
CA GLN A 79 15.63 7.73 6.27
C GLN A 79 14.19 7.33 6.58
N SER A 80 13.71 6.25 5.94
CA SER A 80 12.35 5.75 6.13
C SER A 80 12.27 4.25 5.91
N VAL A 81 11.32 3.61 6.59
CA VAL A 81 10.96 2.20 6.39
C VAL A 81 9.52 2.11 5.93
N HIS A 82 9.30 1.48 4.76
CA HIS A 82 7.95 1.14 4.31
C HIS A 82 7.56 -0.23 4.83
N LEU A 83 6.43 -0.32 5.52
CA LEU A 83 5.92 -1.59 6.03
C LEU A 83 5.21 -2.37 4.92
N CYS A 84 5.64 -3.61 4.71
CA CYS A 84 4.90 -4.61 3.92
C CYS A 84 4.66 -4.25 2.44
N PHE A 85 5.71 -3.93 1.66
CA PHE A 85 5.55 -3.76 0.20
C PHE A 85 5.02 -5.01 -0.53
N THR A 86 5.27 -6.18 0.00
CA THR A 86 4.86 -7.44 -0.64
C THR A 86 3.69 -8.13 0.05
N THR A 87 3.11 -7.47 1.06
CA THR A 87 1.92 -7.93 1.77
C THR A 87 1.10 -6.73 2.21
N ASP A 88 0.45 -6.80 3.37
CA ASP A 88 -0.30 -5.68 3.94
C ASP A 88 -0.11 -5.65 5.46
N PRO A 89 0.23 -4.50 6.07
CA PRO A 89 0.48 -4.38 7.50
C PRO A 89 -0.79 -4.34 8.36
N PHE A 90 -1.96 -4.14 7.76
CA PHE A 90 -3.25 -4.00 8.45
C PHE A 90 -4.34 -4.84 7.77
N MET A 91 -4.03 -6.11 7.51
CA MET A 91 -4.98 -7.05 6.90
C MET A 91 -6.21 -7.26 7.78
N CYS A 92 -7.41 -7.14 7.21
CA CYS A 92 -8.67 -7.38 7.92
C CYS A 92 -8.72 -8.77 8.55
N GLY A 93 -9.05 -8.84 9.85
CA GLY A 93 -9.18 -10.10 10.59
C GLY A 93 -7.86 -10.71 11.07
N TYR A 94 -6.76 -9.98 11.05
CA TYR A 94 -5.44 -10.44 11.50
C TYR A 94 -4.83 -9.49 12.54
N GLU A 95 -5.39 -9.50 13.75
CA GLU A 95 -4.97 -8.63 14.86
C GLU A 95 -3.49 -8.78 15.23
N GLU A 96 -2.94 -10.00 15.13
CA GLU A 96 -1.52 -10.24 15.44
C GLU A 96 -0.58 -9.54 14.44
N ILE A 97 -0.99 -9.39 13.16
CA ILE A 97 -0.22 -8.62 12.16
C ILE A 97 -0.32 -7.13 12.49
N GLU A 98 -1.51 -6.64 12.83
CA GLU A 98 -1.73 -5.26 13.24
C GLU A 98 -0.89 -4.90 14.47
N MET A 99 -0.94 -5.72 15.52
CA MET A 99 -0.16 -5.52 16.75
C MET A 99 1.35 -5.49 16.45
N MET A 100 1.83 -6.40 15.60
CA MET A 100 3.24 -6.43 15.19
C MET A 100 3.60 -5.18 14.37
N SER A 101 2.71 -4.68 13.51
CA SER A 101 2.90 -3.44 12.76
C SER A 101 3.07 -2.24 13.69
N LEU A 102 2.18 -2.10 14.67
CA LEU A 102 2.23 -1.02 15.66
C LEU A 102 3.51 -1.09 16.50
N ALA A 103 3.90 -2.28 16.99
CA ALA A 103 5.13 -2.48 17.75
C ALA A 103 6.39 -2.16 16.91
N ALA A 104 6.41 -2.56 15.64
CA ALA A 104 7.51 -2.27 14.74
C ALA A 104 7.64 -0.76 14.45
N ILE A 105 6.52 -0.06 14.23
CA ILE A 105 6.50 1.40 14.06
C ILE A 105 7.04 2.07 15.31
N GLU A 106 6.56 1.70 16.49
CA GLU A 106 7.03 2.26 17.76
C GLU A 106 8.56 2.11 17.93
N LYS A 107 9.09 0.91 17.66
CA LYS A 107 10.52 0.63 17.76
C LYS A 107 11.37 1.42 16.76
N LEU A 108 10.91 1.52 15.50
CA LEU A 108 11.59 2.32 14.48
C LEU A 108 11.57 3.81 14.84
N ASN A 109 10.41 4.30 15.29
CA ASN A 109 10.25 5.71 15.70
C ASN A 109 11.09 6.07 16.94
N ALA A 110 11.25 5.17 17.90
CA ALA A 110 12.17 5.35 19.03
C ALA A 110 13.63 5.52 18.60
N ALA A 111 13.98 5.01 17.42
CA ALA A 111 15.30 5.23 16.80
C ALA A 111 15.37 6.44 15.87
N GLY A 112 14.30 7.24 15.78
CA GLY A 112 14.20 8.41 14.88
C GLY A 112 13.99 8.04 13.41
N ILE A 113 13.57 6.80 13.11
CA ILE A 113 13.32 6.34 11.75
C ILE A 113 11.81 6.48 11.46
N LYS A 114 11.46 7.29 10.47
CA LYS A 114 10.06 7.43 10.05
C LYS A 114 9.56 6.19 9.32
N CYS A 115 8.26 5.95 9.45
CA CYS A 115 7.58 4.84 8.80
C CYS A 115 6.61 5.32 7.73
N THR A 116 6.49 4.55 6.65
CA THR A 116 5.44 4.71 5.66
C THR A 116 4.59 3.45 5.59
N VAL A 117 3.30 3.62 5.47
CA VAL A 117 2.31 2.55 5.46
C VAL A 117 1.40 2.69 4.26
N LEU A 118 1.08 1.57 3.62
CA LEU A 118 0.03 1.47 2.62
C LEU A 118 -0.80 0.23 2.91
N THR A 119 -2.13 0.38 2.99
CA THR A 119 -3.02 -0.76 3.26
C THR A 119 -4.28 -0.77 2.39
N LYS A 120 -4.86 -1.94 2.23
CA LYS A 120 -6.23 -2.19 1.76
C LYS A 120 -7.14 -2.66 2.92
N GLY A 121 -6.59 -2.76 4.11
CA GLY A 121 -7.33 -2.93 5.35
C GLY A 121 -7.74 -1.61 5.97
N LEU A 122 -7.80 -1.56 7.29
CA LEU A 122 -8.16 -0.38 8.06
C LEU A 122 -6.93 0.17 8.79
N LEU A 123 -6.72 1.46 8.68
CA LEU A 123 -5.69 2.17 9.45
C LEU A 123 -6.20 2.38 10.88
N PRO A 124 -5.55 1.81 11.91
CA PRO A 124 -5.96 2.03 13.29
C PRO A 124 -5.67 3.47 13.75
N ILE A 125 -6.55 4.04 14.55
CA ILE A 125 -6.43 5.43 15.03
C ILE A 125 -5.21 5.62 15.93
N GLU A 126 -4.70 4.56 16.53
CA GLU A 126 -3.49 4.50 17.33
C GLU A 126 -2.24 4.99 16.60
N LEU A 127 -2.25 4.95 15.27
CA LEU A 127 -1.16 5.48 14.44
C LEU A 127 -0.92 6.97 14.67
N ALA A 128 -1.93 7.71 15.12
CA ALA A 128 -1.80 9.15 15.42
C ALA A 128 -0.89 9.48 16.63
N ARG A 129 -0.54 8.48 17.44
CA ARG A 129 0.37 8.67 18.59
C ARG A 129 1.86 8.63 18.25
N PHE A 130 2.19 8.18 17.03
CA PHE A 130 3.56 8.00 16.60
C PHE A 130 4.16 9.28 15.99
N LEU A 131 5.39 9.20 15.45
CA LEU A 131 6.09 10.36 14.88
C LEU A 131 5.24 11.09 13.82
N PRO A 132 5.16 12.43 13.87
CA PRO A 132 4.37 13.21 12.90
C PRO A 132 4.93 13.14 11.47
N GLU A 133 6.18 12.70 11.30
CA GLU A 133 6.81 12.47 10.00
C GLU A 133 6.40 11.16 9.34
N ASN A 134 5.73 10.26 10.07
CA ASN A 134 5.18 9.04 9.47
C ASN A 134 4.13 9.38 8.42
N GLU A 135 4.03 8.54 7.40
CA GLU A 135 3.07 8.70 6.30
C GLU A 135 2.13 7.49 6.23
N TYR A 136 0.84 7.72 6.35
CA TYR A 136 -0.18 6.67 6.36
C TYR A 136 -1.04 6.75 5.12
N GLY A 137 -1.15 5.63 4.40
CA GLY A 137 -1.83 5.59 3.11
C GLY A 137 -2.79 4.42 2.95
N ILE A 138 -3.73 4.62 2.05
CA ILE A 138 -4.64 3.58 1.58
C ILE A 138 -4.52 3.38 0.08
N THR A 139 -4.82 2.17 -0.39
CA THR A 139 -5.06 1.93 -1.82
C THR A 139 -6.55 2.20 -2.11
N LEU A 140 -6.83 3.06 -3.10
CA LEU A 140 -8.18 3.41 -3.51
C LEU A 140 -8.25 3.54 -5.04
N ILE A 141 -8.72 2.51 -5.73
CA ILE A 141 -8.76 2.48 -7.21
C ILE A 141 -10.15 2.69 -7.80
N SER A 142 -11.18 2.76 -6.94
CA SER A 142 -12.57 2.99 -7.31
C SER A 142 -13.34 3.48 -6.07
N LEU A 143 -14.58 3.95 -6.29
CA LEU A 143 -15.57 4.17 -5.23
C LEU A 143 -16.74 3.17 -5.34
N ASN A 144 -16.67 2.24 -6.28
CA ASN A 144 -17.71 1.23 -6.52
C ASN A 144 -17.46 -0.01 -5.66
N GLU A 145 -18.31 -0.21 -4.63
CA GLU A 145 -18.19 -1.33 -3.69
C GLU A 145 -18.51 -2.70 -4.32
N GLU A 146 -19.32 -2.75 -5.36
CA GLU A 146 -19.57 -3.98 -6.10
C GLU A 146 -18.30 -4.41 -6.85
N TYR A 147 -17.62 -3.45 -7.51
CA TYR A 147 -16.33 -3.65 -8.13
C TYR A 147 -15.30 -4.15 -7.10
N ARG A 148 -15.20 -3.49 -5.92
CA ARG A 148 -14.30 -3.91 -4.84
C ARG A 148 -14.57 -5.37 -4.43
N ARG A 149 -15.81 -5.73 -4.10
CA ARG A 149 -16.15 -7.11 -3.71
C ARG A 149 -15.75 -8.14 -4.75
N ARG A 150 -15.80 -7.77 -6.03
CA ARG A 150 -15.37 -8.64 -7.12
C ARG A 150 -13.86 -8.80 -7.21
N ILE A 151 -13.09 -7.70 -7.05
CA ILE A 151 -11.64 -7.69 -7.33
C ILE A 151 -10.74 -7.69 -6.10
N GLU A 152 -11.24 -7.24 -4.94
CA GLU A 152 -10.53 -7.19 -3.65
C GLU A 152 -11.41 -7.75 -2.53
N PRO A 153 -11.89 -9.01 -2.62
CA PRO A 153 -12.96 -9.54 -1.76
C PRO A 153 -12.63 -9.51 -0.27
N GLY A 154 -11.38 -9.73 0.11
CA GLY A 154 -10.91 -9.74 1.51
C GLY A 154 -10.42 -8.39 2.04
N ALA A 155 -10.48 -7.33 1.23
CA ALA A 155 -10.07 -6.00 1.65
C ALA A 155 -11.22 -5.23 2.33
N ALA A 156 -10.92 -4.22 3.15
CA ALA A 156 -11.91 -3.32 3.73
C ALA A 156 -12.72 -2.59 2.65
N SER A 157 -13.91 -2.10 2.99
CA SER A 157 -14.70 -1.29 2.06
C SER A 157 -13.95 0.00 1.69
N TYR A 158 -14.19 0.54 0.51
CA TYR A 158 -13.60 1.83 0.13
C TYR A 158 -14.03 2.95 1.07
N HIS A 159 -15.28 2.92 1.52
CA HIS A 159 -15.82 3.87 2.48
C HIS A 159 -15.06 3.80 3.83
N ASP A 160 -14.85 2.60 4.37
CA ASP A 160 -14.18 2.44 5.66
C ASP A 160 -12.70 2.82 5.57
N ARG A 161 -12.01 2.49 4.45
CA ARG A 161 -10.63 2.95 4.21
C ARG A 161 -10.54 4.48 4.20
N LEU A 162 -11.47 5.16 3.50
CA LEU A 162 -11.52 6.63 3.43
C LEU A 162 -11.78 7.24 4.82
N ASN A 163 -12.73 6.70 5.58
CA ASN A 163 -13.04 7.18 6.92
C ASN A 163 -11.85 7.02 7.87
N ALA A 164 -11.18 5.86 7.85
CA ALA A 164 -9.98 5.63 8.67
C ALA A 164 -8.84 6.60 8.30
N LEU A 165 -8.61 6.83 7.01
CA LEU A 165 -7.60 7.78 6.54
C LEU A 165 -7.93 9.21 6.96
N ARG A 166 -9.19 9.64 6.80
CA ARG A 166 -9.66 10.98 7.20
C ARG A 166 -9.51 11.18 8.71
N ALA A 167 -9.86 10.18 9.51
CA ALA A 167 -9.69 10.24 10.96
C ALA A 167 -8.23 10.48 11.38
N LEU A 168 -7.25 9.90 10.68
CA LEU A 168 -5.84 10.17 10.90
C LEU A 168 -5.43 11.56 10.42
N HIS A 169 -5.91 11.99 9.25
CA HIS A 169 -5.67 13.35 8.73
C HIS A 169 -6.17 14.42 9.72
N ASP A 170 -7.38 14.25 10.25
CA ASP A 170 -7.98 15.17 11.23
C ASP A 170 -7.23 15.20 12.57
N LYS A 171 -6.39 14.19 12.85
CA LYS A 171 -5.42 14.16 13.96
C LYS A 171 -4.07 14.80 13.61
N GLY A 172 -3.91 15.35 12.42
CA GLY A 172 -2.68 15.99 11.95
C GLY A 172 -1.63 15.02 11.41
N CYS A 173 -1.97 13.76 11.15
CA CYS A 173 -1.08 12.81 10.50
C CYS A 173 -0.88 13.16 9.03
N ARG A 174 0.29 12.86 8.48
CA ARG A 174 0.54 12.91 7.04
C ARG A 174 -0.15 11.73 6.35
N THR A 175 -1.01 12.04 5.40
CA THR A 175 -1.85 11.04 4.74
C THR A 175 -1.62 11.00 3.23
N TRP A 176 -1.79 9.81 2.63
CA TRP A 176 -1.64 9.66 1.20
C TRP A 176 -2.53 8.56 0.62
N VAL A 177 -2.77 8.65 -0.68
CA VAL A 177 -3.58 7.66 -1.39
C VAL A 177 -2.82 7.11 -2.59
N SER A 178 -2.80 5.78 -2.71
CA SER A 178 -2.34 5.10 -3.91
C SER A 178 -3.53 4.75 -4.79
N ILE A 179 -3.66 5.43 -5.91
CA ILE A 179 -4.59 5.11 -7.00
C ILE A 179 -3.84 4.20 -8.00
N GLU A 180 -3.30 3.11 -7.48
CA GLU A 180 -2.57 2.09 -8.23
C GLU A 180 -3.11 0.71 -7.78
N GLN A 181 -3.54 -0.11 -8.64
CA GLN A 181 -3.51 -0.18 -10.10
C GLN A 181 -4.83 0.37 -10.70
N TYR A 182 -4.81 1.58 -11.26
CA TYR A 182 -6.04 2.19 -11.79
C TYR A 182 -6.58 1.39 -12.99
N PRO A 183 -7.85 0.94 -12.99
CA PRO A 183 -8.41 0.12 -14.06
C PRO A 183 -8.77 0.96 -15.29
N THR A 184 -8.66 0.37 -16.47
CA THR A 184 -9.14 0.96 -17.72
C THR A 184 -10.66 0.83 -17.88
N GLN A 185 -11.26 1.62 -18.78
CA GLN A 185 -12.71 1.69 -18.98
C GLN A 185 -13.36 0.37 -19.38
N ASN A 186 -12.65 -0.54 -20.05
CA ASN A 186 -13.15 -1.86 -20.38
C ASN A 186 -13.32 -2.79 -19.16
N LEU A 187 -12.74 -2.46 -18.01
CA LEU A 187 -12.91 -3.19 -16.76
C LEU A 187 -14.00 -2.58 -15.88
N ILE A 188 -14.05 -1.26 -15.84
CA ILE A 188 -15.06 -0.48 -15.13
C ILE A 188 -15.13 0.92 -15.71
N GLU A 189 -16.34 1.38 -16.02
CA GLU A 189 -16.61 2.76 -16.35
C GLU A 189 -16.72 3.57 -15.06
N GLN A 190 -15.80 4.52 -14.86
CA GLN A 190 -15.77 5.38 -13.68
C GLN A 190 -15.11 6.73 -13.97
N ASN A 191 -15.45 7.73 -13.17
CA ASN A 191 -14.90 9.06 -13.25
C ASN A 191 -13.79 9.25 -12.20
N LEU A 192 -12.54 9.45 -12.66
CA LEU A 192 -11.38 9.65 -11.78
C LEU A 192 -11.52 10.91 -10.92
N THR A 193 -12.14 11.99 -11.43
CA THR A 193 -12.34 13.21 -10.65
C THR A 193 -13.11 12.95 -9.37
N ARG A 194 -14.13 12.07 -9.40
CA ARG A 194 -14.88 11.71 -8.18
C ARG A 194 -14.01 11.02 -7.14
N ILE A 195 -13.03 10.23 -7.56
CA ILE A 195 -12.07 9.61 -6.65
C ILE A 195 -11.15 10.69 -6.06
N LEU A 196 -10.64 11.59 -6.91
CA LEU A 196 -9.80 12.70 -6.48
C LEU A 196 -10.53 13.63 -5.50
N ASP A 197 -11.82 13.95 -5.76
CA ASP A 197 -12.64 14.74 -4.84
C ASP A 197 -12.84 14.05 -3.48
N ALA A 198 -13.00 12.73 -3.46
CA ALA A 198 -13.14 11.97 -2.23
C ALA A 198 -11.87 11.98 -1.36
N VAL A 199 -10.70 12.18 -1.97
CA VAL A 199 -9.39 12.17 -1.30
C VAL A 199 -8.69 13.53 -1.28
N ASN A 200 -9.37 14.62 -1.59
CA ASN A 200 -8.81 15.97 -1.70
C ASN A 200 -8.22 16.54 -0.40
N PHE A 201 -8.51 15.90 0.72
CA PHE A 201 -7.95 16.24 2.04
C PHE A 201 -6.53 15.69 2.26
N THR A 202 -6.05 14.76 1.44
CA THR A 202 -4.77 14.07 1.67
C THR A 202 -3.58 14.91 1.21
N ASP A 203 -2.42 14.68 1.82
CA ASP A 203 -1.20 15.41 1.50
C ASP A 203 -0.56 14.97 0.18
N LYS A 204 -0.78 13.70 -0.22
CA LYS A 204 -0.13 13.14 -1.42
C LYS A 204 -1.00 12.11 -2.12
N ILE A 205 -0.95 12.12 -3.45
CA ILE A 205 -1.58 11.11 -4.33
C ILE A 205 -0.51 10.45 -5.18
N ILE A 206 -0.51 9.11 -5.21
CA ILE A 206 0.30 8.31 -6.13
C ILE A 206 -0.64 7.71 -7.16
N PHE A 207 -0.35 7.92 -8.44
CA PHE A 207 -1.16 7.38 -9.53
C PHE A 207 -0.34 6.43 -10.39
N GLY A 208 -0.93 5.28 -10.72
CA GLY A 208 -0.26 4.27 -11.53
C GLY A 208 -1.21 3.38 -12.32
N ARG A 209 -0.75 2.98 -13.52
CA ARG A 209 -1.47 2.05 -14.39
C ARG A 209 -1.50 0.64 -13.81
N THR A 210 -2.49 -0.14 -14.22
CA THR A 210 -2.51 -1.58 -13.96
C THR A 210 -1.47 -2.27 -14.85
N ASN A 211 -0.61 -3.05 -14.22
CA ASN A 211 0.44 -3.83 -14.89
C ASN A 211 0.06 -5.31 -14.92
N TYR A 212 0.69 -6.08 -15.82
CA TYR A 212 0.58 -7.54 -15.93
C TYR A 212 -0.83 -8.07 -16.29
N SER A 213 -1.79 -7.23 -16.71
CA SER A 213 -3.12 -7.63 -17.16
C SER A 213 -3.18 -7.73 -18.68
N LYS A 214 -3.58 -8.91 -19.19
CA LYS A 214 -3.81 -9.11 -20.62
C LYS A 214 -4.98 -8.27 -21.14
N GLU A 215 -6.06 -8.15 -20.35
CA GLU A 215 -7.26 -7.38 -20.69
C GLU A 215 -6.94 -5.90 -20.87
N ILE A 216 -6.09 -5.34 -20.01
CA ILE A 216 -5.65 -3.95 -20.09
C ILE A 216 -4.66 -3.76 -21.24
N THR A 217 -3.74 -4.70 -21.45
CA THR A 217 -2.79 -4.63 -22.56
C THR A 217 -3.50 -4.69 -23.92
N ALA A 218 -4.59 -5.46 -24.00
CA ALA A 218 -5.42 -5.58 -25.21
C ALA A 218 -6.37 -4.38 -25.43
N TYR A 219 -6.53 -3.47 -24.47
CA TYR A 219 -7.34 -2.27 -24.62
C TYR A 219 -6.68 -1.30 -25.60
N ALA A 220 -7.30 -1.08 -26.76
CA ALA A 220 -6.71 -0.36 -27.88
C ALA A 220 -6.25 1.08 -27.51
N CYS A 221 -7.00 1.77 -26.64
CA CYS A 221 -6.69 3.13 -26.19
C CYS A 221 -5.84 3.18 -24.91
N ASN A 222 -5.24 2.08 -24.49
CA ASN A 222 -4.55 1.94 -23.22
C ASN A 222 -3.57 3.10 -22.93
N ASN A 223 -2.64 3.41 -23.83
CA ASN A 223 -1.65 4.45 -23.61
C ASN A 223 -2.27 5.85 -23.58
N ALA A 224 -3.16 6.15 -24.51
CA ALA A 224 -3.87 7.43 -24.55
C ALA A 224 -4.69 7.63 -23.26
N PHE A 225 -5.41 6.61 -22.81
CA PHE A 225 -6.16 6.63 -21.57
C PHE A 225 -5.29 6.97 -20.35
N TYR A 226 -4.17 6.27 -20.15
CA TYR A 226 -3.32 6.55 -18.99
C TYR A 226 -2.60 7.91 -19.08
N ASN A 227 -2.25 8.39 -20.28
CA ASN A 227 -1.71 9.73 -20.47
C ASN A 227 -2.75 10.79 -20.06
N GLU A 228 -4.01 10.64 -20.49
CA GLU A 228 -5.11 11.54 -20.14
C GLU A 228 -5.39 11.52 -18.63
N GLN A 229 -5.51 10.31 -18.02
CA GLN A 229 -5.78 10.21 -16.60
C GLN A 229 -4.62 10.75 -15.74
N ALA A 230 -3.37 10.55 -16.16
CA ALA A 230 -2.21 11.12 -15.47
C ALA A 230 -2.20 12.66 -15.56
N ALA A 231 -2.50 13.22 -16.72
CA ALA A 231 -2.63 14.67 -16.89
C ALA A 231 -3.73 15.25 -15.99
N LEU A 232 -4.89 14.57 -15.88
CA LEU A 232 -5.96 14.94 -14.97
C LEU A 232 -5.51 14.96 -13.52
N VAL A 233 -4.78 13.93 -13.06
CA VAL A 233 -4.24 13.89 -11.68
C VAL A 233 -3.29 15.05 -11.44
N ILE A 234 -2.37 15.32 -12.36
CA ILE A 234 -1.40 16.42 -12.26
C ILE A 234 -2.12 17.77 -12.13
N ASP A 235 -3.07 18.03 -13.03
CA ASP A 235 -3.83 19.29 -13.02
C ASP A 235 -4.65 19.46 -11.74
N TYR A 236 -5.35 18.40 -11.32
CA TYR A 236 -6.12 18.39 -10.08
C TYR A 236 -5.25 18.66 -8.85
N CYS A 237 -4.12 17.95 -8.73
CA CYS A 237 -3.23 18.10 -7.59
C CYS A 237 -2.58 19.50 -7.55
N ASN A 238 -2.16 20.03 -8.70
CA ASN A 238 -1.61 21.37 -8.78
C ASN A 238 -2.62 22.45 -8.36
N LYS A 239 -3.89 22.31 -8.77
CA LYS A 239 -4.97 23.25 -8.39
C LYS A 239 -5.30 23.21 -6.90
N ASN A 240 -5.16 22.05 -6.26
CA ASN A 240 -5.54 21.84 -4.87
C ASN A 240 -4.34 21.84 -3.89
N GLY A 241 -3.10 22.06 -4.36
CA GLY A 241 -1.91 22.08 -3.51
C GLY A 241 -1.52 20.71 -2.95
N ILE A 242 -1.96 19.62 -3.59
CA ILE A 242 -1.69 18.24 -3.17
C ILE A 242 -0.40 17.76 -3.85
N GLN A 243 0.49 17.13 -3.09
CA GLN A 243 1.67 16.48 -3.69
C GLN A 243 1.24 15.28 -4.54
N TYR A 244 1.93 15.04 -5.65
CA TYR A 244 1.63 13.88 -6.47
C TYR A 244 2.89 13.15 -6.95
N HIS A 245 2.71 11.88 -7.29
CA HIS A 245 3.72 11.06 -7.95
C HIS A 245 3.05 10.20 -9.02
N ILE A 246 3.43 10.39 -10.29
CA ILE A 246 3.00 9.50 -11.38
C ILE A 246 4.03 8.39 -11.50
N LYS A 247 3.63 7.16 -11.29
CA LYS A 247 4.52 6.01 -11.33
C LYS A 247 5.16 5.83 -12.71
N ARG A 248 6.43 5.45 -12.72
CA ARG A 248 7.17 5.15 -13.96
C ARG A 248 6.38 4.20 -14.85
N ARG A 249 6.44 4.43 -16.16
CA ARG A 249 5.71 3.66 -17.19
C ARG A 249 4.18 3.78 -17.11
N THR A 250 3.63 4.68 -16.33
CA THR A 250 2.19 4.99 -16.38
C THR A 250 1.87 5.72 -17.66
N THR A 251 2.68 6.68 -18.03
CA THR A 251 2.63 7.43 -19.29
C THR A 251 3.68 6.92 -20.28
N THR A 252 3.48 7.20 -21.56
CA THR A 252 4.36 6.86 -22.69
C THR A 252 4.80 8.11 -23.42
#